data_ef29a46126613180dccafecc78fcad17
#
_entry.id   ef29a46126613180dccafecc78fcad17
#
_cell.length_a   1.000
_cell.length_b   1.000
_cell.length_c   1.000
_cell.angle_alpha   90.00
_cell.angle_beta   90.00
_cell.angle_gamma   90.00
#
_symmetry.space_group_name_H-M   'P 1'
#
loop_
_entity.id
_entity.type
_entity.pdbx_description
1 polymer ?
#
loop_
_entity_poly.entity_id
_entity_poly.type
_entity_poly.pdbx_seq_one_letter_code
_entity_poly.pdbx_strand_id
1 'polypeptide(L)'
;MSWLGKVLQKIKDDNKFMNMSYNETVLKDLLRIIPQKGKVEWIGIRSKKKEELSVVESVKVEKETGLEGDHFKGSSSGKRQVTLIQQEHLNAVSSILGKKRIDPKLTRRNIVVSGINLLSLKHHQFRIGDVTLETTGICTPCSLMEENLGAGGYNAMRGHGGITATVIEEGKIKLGDTIELI
;
A
#
# COMPACT_ATOMS: atom_id res chain seq x y z
N MET A 1 42.01 11.27 -29.95
CA MET A 1 40.82 10.73 -29.25
C MET A 1 39.80 11.84 -29.15
N SER A 2 38.59 11.61 -29.68
CA SER A 2 37.51 12.58 -29.61
C SER A 2 37.04 12.79 -28.16
N TRP A 3 36.46 13.95 -27.85
CA TRP A 3 35.86 14.24 -26.53
C TRP A 3 34.93 13.13 -26.07
N LEU A 4 34.11 12.61 -26.98
CA LEU A 4 33.17 11.48 -26.73
C LEU A 4 33.93 10.19 -26.33
N GLY A 5 35.09 9.91 -26.95
CA GLY A 5 35.93 8.75 -26.61
C GLY A 5 36.48 8.83 -25.19
N LYS A 6 36.86 10.05 -24.73
CA LYS A 6 37.32 10.28 -23.35
C LYS A 6 36.20 10.11 -22.32
N VAL A 7 34.99 10.60 -22.64
CA VAL A 7 33.81 10.44 -21.77
C VAL A 7 33.40 8.98 -21.65
N LEU A 8 33.35 8.25 -22.77
CA LEU A 8 33.01 6.81 -22.75
C LEU A 8 34.08 5.96 -22.03
N GLN A 9 35.35 6.33 -22.15
CA GLN A 9 36.44 5.65 -21.43
C GLN A 9 36.32 5.93 -19.92
N LYS A 10 36.05 7.18 -19.53
CA LYS A 10 35.83 7.53 -18.12
C LYS A 10 34.63 6.80 -17.52
N ILE A 11 33.52 6.72 -18.26
CA ILE A 11 32.31 5.94 -17.82
C ILE A 11 32.67 4.45 -17.67
N LYS A 12 33.52 3.89 -18.55
CA LYS A 12 33.95 2.48 -18.42
C LYS A 12 34.89 2.28 -17.24
N ASP A 13 35.79 3.24 -16.98
CA ASP A 13 36.70 3.17 -15.85
C ASP A 13 35.98 3.40 -14.53
N ASP A 14 35.02 4.32 -14.47
CA ASP A 14 34.13 4.52 -13.32
C ASP A 14 33.25 3.29 -13.07
N ASN A 15 32.71 2.62 -14.10
CA ASN A 15 31.96 1.36 -13.98
C ASN A 15 32.83 0.17 -13.52
N LYS A 16 34.13 0.17 -13.79
CA LYS A 16 35.04 -0.89 -13.35
C LYS A 16 35.37 -0.79 -11.85
N PHE A 17 35.18 0.40 -11.26
CA PHE A 17 35.31 0.67 -9.82
C PHE A 17 33.97 0.83 -9.09
N MET A 18 32.85 0.84 -9.81
CA MET A 18 31.53 0.81 -9.16
C MET A 18 31.27 -0.59 -8.62
N ASN A 19 31.86 -0.83 -7.46
CA ASN A 19 31.61 -1.99 -6.65
C ASN A 19 30.07 -2.21 -6.51
N MET A 20 29.62 -3.44 -6.56
CA MET A 20 28.23 -3.84 -6.29
C MET A 20 27.69 -3.18 -5.01
N SER A 21 28.55 -2.90 -4.02
CA SER A 21 28.26 -2.19 -2.78
C SER A 21 27.82 -0.72 -2.98
N TYR A 22 28.41 0.02 -3.94
CA TYR A 22 28.02 1.40 -4.22
C TYR A 22 26.60 1.49 -4.81
N ASN A 23 26.29 0.65 -5.79
CA ASN A 23 24.95 0.58 -6.38
C ASN A 23 23.89 0.15 -5.37
N GLU A 24 24.24 -0.75 -4.45
CA GLU A 24 23.34 -1.19 -3.39
C GLU A 24 23.08 -0.08 -2.37
N THR A 25 24.08 0.71 -2.02
CA THR A 25 23.95 1.85 -1.10
C THR A 25 23.08 2.94 -1.73
N VAL A 26 23.35 3.33 -2.98
CA VAL A 26 22.54 4.33 -3.71
C VAL A 26 21.09 3.88 -3.85
N LEU A 27 20.83 2.60 -4.15
CA LEU A 27 19.47 2.07 -4.24
C LEU A 27 18.77 2.11 -2.89
N LYS A 28 19.45 1.76 -1.80
CA LYS A 28 18.89 1.85 -0.44
C LYS A 28 18.50 3.28 -0.07
N ASP A 29 19.32 4.25 -0.45
CA ASP A 29 19.03 5.66 -0.21
C ASP A 29 17.83 6.14 -1.03
N LEU A 30 17.75 5.78 -2.31
CA LEU A 30 16.61 6.09 -3.17
C LEU A 30 15.30 5.49 -2.64
N LEU A 31 15.33 4.27 -2.11
CA LEU A 31 14.16 3.62 -1.53
C LEU A 31 13.62 4.32 -0.26
N ARG A 32 14.41 5.17 0.37
CA ARG A 32 14.00 5.97 1.55
C ARG A 32 13.44 7.33 1.18
N ILE A 33 13.59 7.78 -0.06
CA ILE A 33 13.12 9.08 -0.52
C ILE A 33 11.64 8.95 -0.93
N ILE A 34 10.73 9.21 0.00
CA ILE A 34 9.29 9.17 -0.22
C ILE A 34 8.69 10.51 0.24
N PRO A 35 8.84 11.57 -0.57
CA PRO A 35 8.35 12.91 -0.21
C PRO A 35 6.83 13.07 -0.39
N GLN A 36 6.18 12.09 -1.04
CA GLN A 36 4.76 12.15 -1.32
C GLN A 36 3.97 11.96 -0.03
N LYS A 37 2.94 12.80 0.10
CA LYS A 37 1.89 12.66 1.09
C LYS A 37 0.60 12.29 0.38
N GLY A 38 0.00 11.21 0.84
CA GLY A 38 -1.30 10.78 0.33
C GLY A 38 -2.43 11.23 1.23
N LYS A 39 -3.64 10.81 0.87
CA LYS A 39 -4.89 11.16 1.54
C LYS A 39 -5.81 9.96 1.66
N VAL A 40 -6.54 9.84 2.77
CA VAL A 40 -7.59 8.83 2.97
C VAL A 40 -8.83 9.23 2.17
N GLU A 41 -9.23 8.39 1.22
CA GLU A 41 -10.37 8.61 0.33
C GLU A 41 -11.62 7.80 0.74
N TRP A 42 -11.43 6.67 1.42
CA TRP A 42 -12.52 5.79 1.80
C TRP A 42 -12.12 4.89 2.98
N ILE A 43 -13.08 4.60 3.87
CA ILE A 43 -12.90 3.69 5.00
C ILE A 43 -14.07 2.71 5.03
N GLY A 44 -13.76 1.41 5.12
CA GLY A 44 -14.74 0.35 5.26
C GLY A 44 -14.38 -0.65 6.33
N ILE A 45 -15.37 -1.00 7.14
CA ILE A 45 -15.29 -2.00 8.20
C ILE A 45 -16.38 -3.05 8.00
N ARG A 46 -16.20 -4.24 8.53
CA ARG A 46 -17.21 -5.29 8.56
C ARG A 46 -17.12 -6.08 9.85
N SER A 47 -18.25 -6.29 10.50
CA SER A 47 -18.34 -6.92 11.81
C SER A 47 -18.13 -8.45 11.77
N LYS A 48 -18.43 -9.10 10.62
CA LYS A 48 -18.30 -10.55 10.47
C LYS A 48 -17.65 -10.96 9.15
N LYS A 49 -17.09 -12.15 9.15
CA LYS A 49 -16.53 -12.78 7.94
C LYS A 49 -17.63 -12.93 6.89
N LYS A 50 -17.33 -12.55 5.63
CA LYS A 50 -18.23 -12.60 4.47
C LYS A 50 -19.32 -11.51 4.43
N GLU A 51 -19.51 -10.69 5.45
CA GLU A 51 -20.38 -9.53 5.34
C GLU A 51 -19.83 -8.48 4.38
N GLU A 52 -20.72 -7.65 3.87
CA GLU A 52 -20.34 -6.48 3.08
C GLU A 52 -19.67 -5.42 3.98
N LEU A 53 -18.75 -4.67 3.43
CA LEU A 53 -18.12 -3.55 4.13
C LEU A 53 -19.11 -2.40 4.33
N SER A 54 -19.27 -1.94 5.55
CA SER A 54 -19.96 -0.71 5.89
C SER A 54 -18.99 0.47 5.75
N VAL A 55 -19.41 1.52 5.05
CA VAL A 55 -18.62 2.73 4.86
C VAL A 55 -18.77 3.63 6.07
N VAL A 56 -17.66 4.14 6.59
CA VAL A 56 -17.63 5.06 7.73
C VAL A 56 -16.78 6.28 7.42
N GLU A 57 -17.07 7.40 8.06
CA GLU A 57 -16.29 8.65 7.90
C GLU A 57 -15.04 8.65 8.78
N SER A 58 -15.06 7.88 9.84
CA SER A 58 -13.91 7.74 10.74
C SER A 58 -13.97 6.41 11.49
N VAL A 59 -12.79 5.94 11.95
CA VAL A 59 -12.66 4.70 12.71
C VAL A 59 -11.60 4.86 13.78
N LYS A 60 -11.85 4.33 14.98
CA LYS A 60 -10.85 4.15 16.03
C LYS A 60 -9.95 2.97 15.67
N VAL A 61 -8.67 3.08 15.96
CA VAL A 61 -7.65 2.07 15.66
C VAL A 61 -6.95 1.67 16.94
N GLU A 62 -6.90 0.39 17.23
CA GLU A 62 -6.38 -0.19 18.46
C GLU A 62 -5.31 -1.25 18.15
N LYS A 63 -4.30 -1.36 19.02
CA LYS A 63 -3.17 -2.29 18.85
C LYS A 63 -3.57 -3.76 18.81
N GLU A 64 -4.58 -4.13 19.57
CA GLU A 64 -4.97 -5.54 19.69
C GLU A 64 -6.00 -5.95 18.63
N THR A 65 -6.93 -5.07 18.32
CA THR A 65 -8.10 -5.36 17.52
C THR A 65 -8.06 -4.78 16.11
N GLY A 66 -7.13 -3.87 15.81
CA GLY A 66 -7.07 -3.15 14.55
C GLY A 66 -8.14 -2.06 14.47
N LEU A 67 -8.99 -2.10 13.45
CA LEU A 67 -10.07 -1.14 13.28
C LEU A 67 -11.28 -1.53 14.15
N GLU A 68 -11.76 -0.60 14.98
CA GLU A 68 -12.95 -0.80 15.80
C GLU A 68 -14.15 -1.19 14.94
N GLY A 69 -14.83 -2.26 15.32
CA GLY A 69 -15.97 -2.79 14.57
C GLY A 69 -15.61 -3.66 13.35
N ASP A 70 -14.35 -3.82 13.01
CA ASP A 70 -13.94 -4.78 11.99
C ASP A 70 -13.78 -6.19 12.59
N HIS A 71 -13.95 -7.21 11.75
CA HIS A 71 -13.94 -8.62 12.18
C HIS A 71 -12.54 -9.21 12.39
N PHE A 72 -11.50 -8.42 12.40
CA PHE A 72 -10.16 -8.91 12.65
C PHE A 72 -10.14 -9.71 13.96
N LYS A 73 -9.81 -11.01 13.86
CA LYS A 73 -9.68 -11.93 15.00
C LYS A 73 -8.23 -12.41 15.11
N GLY A 74 -7.31 -11.47 15.21
CA GLY A 74 -5.91 -11.76 15.42
C GLY A 74 -5.48 -11.43 16.84
N SER A 75 -4.22 -11.65 17.14
CA SER A 75 -3.52 -11.12 18.30
C SER A 75 -2.88 -9.77 17.97
N SER A 76 -2.40 -9.04 18.95
CA SER A 76 -1.58 -7.83 18.80
C SER A 76 -0.36 -8.01 17.88
N SER A 77 0.09 -9.26 17.68
CA SER A 77 1.11 -9.63 16.70
C SER A 77 0.56 -9.91 15.29
N GLY A 78 -0.73 -9.66 15.05
CA GLY A 78 -1.41 -9.98 13.79
C GLY A 78 -0.95 -9.11 12.64
N LYS A 79 -0.38 -9.75 11.63
CA LYS A 79 0.21 -9.07 10.44
C LYS A 79 -0.80 -8.42 9.48
N ARG A 80 -2.10 -8.44 9.77
CA ARG A 80 -3.17 -7.96 8.87
C ARG A 80 -4.27 -7.23 9.62
N GLN A 81 -3.89 -6.43 10.62
CA GLN A 81 -4.85 -5.65 11.41
C GLN A 81 -5.55 -4.59 10.56
N VAL A 82 -4.79 -3.98 9.64
CA VAL A 82 -5.31 -2.99 8.70
C VAL A 82 -4.89 -3.38 7.28
N THR A 83 -5.77 -3.20 6.32
CA THR A 83 -5.49 -3.43 4.90
C THR A 83 -5.74 -2.15 4.10
N LEU A 84 -4.76 -1.74 3.31
CA LEU A 84 -4.81 -0.52 2.51
C LEU A 84 -4.69 -0.83 1.02
N ILE A 85 -5.39 -0.05 0.19
CA ILE A 85 -5.23 -0.06 -1.26
C ILE A 85 -5.20 1.37 -1.77
N GLN A 86 -4.45 1.65 -2.83
CA GLN A 86 -4.43 2.98 -3.42
C GLN A 86 -5.47 3.12 -4.54
N GLN A 87 -6.05 4.31 -4.64
CA GLN A 87 -7.07 4.65 -5.63
C GLN A 87 -6.54 4.47 -7.06
N GLU A 88 -5.27 4.75 -7.28
CA GLU A 88 -4.59 4.56 -8.57
C GLU A 88 -4.60 3.09 -9.00
N HIS A 89 -4.46 2.17 -8.05
CA HIS A 89 -4.58 0.73 -8.33
C HIS A 89 -6.01 0.31 -8.63
N LEU A 90 -7.02 0.89 -7.96
CA LEU A 90 -8.42 0.66 -8.31
C LEU A 90 -8.74 1.14 -9.72
N ASN A 91 -8.17 2.29 -10.13
CA ASN A 91 -8.29 2.81 -11.48
C ASN A 91 -7.62 1.89 -12.51
N ALA A 92 -6.42 1.39 -12.23
CA ALA A 92 -5.74 0.42 -13.07
C ALA A 92 -6.56 -0.87 -13.24
N VAL A 93 -7.06 -1.43 -12.14
CA VAL A 93 -7.91 -2.63 -12.15
C VAL A 93 -9.20 -2.42 -12.94
N SER A 94 -9.84 -1.26 -12.78
CA SER A 94 -11.05 -0.94 -13.56
C SER A 94 -10.78 -0.87 -15.05
N SER A 95 -9.64 -0.25 -15.44
CA SER A 95 -9.20 -0.18 -16.84
C SER A 95 -8.91 -1.55 -17.43
N ILE A 96 -8.16 -2.41 -16.68
CA ILE A 96 -7.85 -3.79 -17.11
C ILE A 96 -9.12 -4.61 -17.34
N LEU A 97 -10.13 -4.43 -16.50
CA LEU A 97 -11.40 -5.16 -16.57
C LEU A 97 -12.43 -4.50 -17.51
N GLY A 98 -12.10 -3.40 -18.18
CA GLY A 98 -13.04 -2.65 -19.02
C GLY A 98 -14.23 -2.09 -18.25
N LYS A 99 -14.07 -1.83 -16.94
CA LYS A 99 -15.13 -1.28 -16.07
C LYS A 99 -14.92 0.21 -15.89
N LYS A 100 -16.02 0.96 -15.75
CA LYS A 100 -15.96 2.40 -15.50
C LYS A 100 -15.29 2.71 -14.14
N ARG A 101 -15.55 1.90 -13.13
CA ARG A 101 -15.05 2.05 -11.76
C ARG A 101 -15.12 0.72 -11.02
N ILE A 102 -14.20 0.50 -10.09
CA ILE A 102 -14.29 -0.58 -9.09
C ILE A 102 -14.79 0.03 -7.78
N ASP A 103 -15.87 -0.54 -7.23
CA ASP A 103 -16.29 -0.20 -5.87
C ASP A 103 -15.25 -0.75 -4.88
N PRO A 104 -14.68 0.07 -3.99
CA PRO A 104 -13.73 -0.37 -2.97
C PRO A 104 -14.21 -1.57 -2.14
N LYS A 105 -15.50 -1.65 -1.84
CA LYS A 105 -16.12 -2.76 -1.10
C LYS A 105 -15.78 -4.13 -1.68
N LEU A 106 -15.74 -4.23 -3.01
CA LEU A 106 -15.46 -5.49 -3.72
C LEU A 106 -14.03 -5.99 -3.50
N THR A 107 -13.10 -5.10 -3.18
CA THR A 107 -11.69 -5.46 -2.96
C THR A 107 -11.39 -5.98 -1.56
N ARG A 108 -12.32 -5.77 -0.61
CA ARG A 108 -12.21 -6.21 0.78
C ARG A 108 -11.02 -5.59 1.52
N ARG A 109 -10.63 -4.39 1.14
CA ARG A 109 -9.64 -3.56 1.86
C ARG A 109 -10.36 -2.58 2.77
N ASN A 110 -9.72 -2.26 3.89
CA ASN A 110 -10.32 -1.37 4.90
C ASN A 110 -10.19 0.10 4.51
N ILE A 111 -9.05 0.50 3.94
CA ILE A 111 -8.75 1.90 3.67
C ILE A 111 -8.32 2.07 2.23
N VAL A 112 -8.92 3.03 1.53
CA VAL A 112 -8.44 3.51 0.23
C VAL A 112 -7.73 4.84 0.46
N VAL A 113 -6.52 4.95 -0.09
CA VAL A 113 -5.73 6.18 -0.08
C VAL A 113 -5.39 6.60 -1.50
N SER A 114 -5.04 7.86 -1.71
CA SER A 114 -4.53 8.38 -2.98
C SER A 114 -3.25 9.18 -2.78
N GLY A 115 -2.51 9.46 -3.85
CA GLY A 115 -1.36 10.38 -3.85
C GLY A 115 -0.05 9.82 -3.30
N ILE A 116 -0.02 8.55 -2.91
CA ILE A 116 1.20 7.88 -2.42
C ILE A 116 1.28 6.44 -2.94
N ASN A 117 2.48 6.00 -3.31
CA ASN A 117 2.69 4.61 -3.67
C ASN A 117 2.83 3.75 -2.40
N LEU A 118 1.80 2.96 -2.07
CA LEU A 118 1.80 2.09 -0.90
C LEU A 118 2.92 1.05 -0.90
N LEU A 119 3.39 0.62 -2.09
CA LEU A 119 4.50 -0.34 -2.17
C LEU A 119 5.83 0.27 -1.71
N SER A 120 6.00 1.59 -1.81
CA SER A 120 7.19 2.27 -1.29
C SER A 120 7.25 2.28 0.23
N LEU A 121 6.10 2.10 0.92
CA LEU A 121 6.03 2.00 2.38
C LEU A 121 6.38 0.59 2.90
N LYS A 122 6.76 -0.34 2.02
CA LYS A 122 7.18 -1.69 2.43
C LYS A 122 8.40 -1.60 3.36
N HIS A 123 8.33 -2.28 4.51
CA HIS A 123 9.34 -2.26 5.57
C HIS A 123 9.50 -0.89 6.28
N HIS A 124 8.51 -0.02 6.19
CA HIS A 124 8.51 1.27 6.84
C HIS A 124 7.33 1.42 7.80
N GLN A 125 7.51 2.30 8.78
CA GLN A 125 6.42 2.87 9.54
C GLN A 125 5.92 4.11 8.83
N PHE A 126 4.62 4.33 8.89
CA PHE A 126 3.94 5.46 8.29
C PHE A 126 2.78 5.91 9.17
N ARG A 127 2.37 7.15 9.03
CA ARG A 127 1.30 7.73 9.82
C ARG A 127 0.08 8.02 8.96
N ILE A 128 -1.11 7.80 9.52
CA ILE A 128 -2.39 8.25 8.99
C ILE A 128 -3.13 8.99 10.10
N GLY A 129 -3.34 10.31 9.97
CA GLY A 129 -3.89 11.11 11.07
C GLY A 129 -3.07 10.96 12.33
N ASP A 130 -3.68 10.45 13.42
CA ASP A 130 -3.02 10.22 14.70
C ASP A 130 -2.42 8.81 14.83
N VAL A 131 -2.65 7.92 13.87
CA VAL A 131 -2.30 6.49 13.95
C VAL A 131 -0.96 6.21 13.27
N THR A 132 -0.06 5.54 13.97
CA THR A 132 1.17 4.98 13.41
C THR A 132 0.98 3.50 13.06
N LEU A 133 1.27 3.16 11.82
CA LEU A 133 1.18 1.81 11.26
C LEU A 133 2.54 1.33 10.76
N GLU A 134 2.76 0.02 10.77
CA GLU A 134 3.92 -0.61 10.13
C GLU A 134 3.47 -1.58 9.05
N THR A 135 4.08 -1.47 7.87
CA THR A 135 3.77 -2.38 6.75
C THR A 135 4.28 -3.79 7.06
N THR A 136 3.37 -4.76 7.05
CA THR A 136 3.68 -6.18 7.31
C THR A 136 3.79 -7.01 6.04
N GLY A 137 3.32 -6.51 4.90
CA GLY A 137 3.42 -7.19 3.63
C GLY A 137 2.53 -6.66 2.53
N ILE A 138 2.62 -7.30 1.37
CA ILE A 138 1.75 -7.03 0.23
C ILE A 138 0.43 -7.79 0.42
N CYS A 139 -0.69 -7.12 0.18
CA CYS A 139 -1.99 -7.75 0.22
C CYS A 139 -2.32 -8.42 -1.11
N THR A 140 -1.91 -9.67 -1.27
CA THR A 140 -2.17 -10.45 -2.49
C THR A 140 -3.66 -10.70 -2.70
N PRO A 141 -4.14 -10.83 -3.96
CA PRO A 141 -5.50 -11.25 -4.25
C PRO A 141 -5.76 -12.70 -3.79
N CYS A 142 -7.03 -13.02 -3.55
CA CYS A 142 -7.51 -14.39 -3.32
C CYS A 142 -8.64 -14.70 -4.32
N SER A 143 -9.13 -15.93 -4.32
CA SER A 143 -10.21 -16.37 -5.21
C SER A 143 -11.47 -15.48 -5.17
N LEU A 144 -11.75 -14.86 -4.02
CA LEU A 144 -12.84 -13.90 -3.88
C LEU A 144 -12.72 -12.69 -4.82
N MET A 145 -11.53 -12.37 -5.32
CA MET A 145 -11.39 -11.28 -6.31
C MET A 145 -11.98 -11.66 -7.66
N GLU A 146 -11.91 -12.94 -8.03
CA GLU A 146 -12.59 -13.46 -9.22
C GLU A 146 -14.11 -13.43 -9.05
N GLU A 147 -14.61 -13.82 -7.88
CA GLU A 147 -16.04 -13.80 -7.55
C GLU A 147 -16.61 -12.38 -7.54
N ASN A 148 -15.93 -11.45 -6.85
CA ASN A 148 -16.41 -10.10 -6.65
C ASN A 148 -16.27 -9.20 -7.89
N LEU A 149 -15.21 -9.38 -8.65
CA LEU A 149 -14.88 -8.52 -9.79
C LEU A 149 -15.28 -9.11 -11.14
N GLY A 150 -15.63 -10.41 -11.15
CA GLY A 150 -15.94 -11.16 -12.38
C GLY A 150 -14.71 -11.77 -13.02
N ALA A 151 -14.91 -12.41 -14.18
CA ALA A 151 -13.86 -13.12 -14.91
C ALA A 151 -12.61 -12.24 -15.14
N GLY A 152 -11.46 -12.76 -14.75
CA GLY A 152 -10.17 -12.04 -14.79
C GLY A 152 -9.89 -11.15 -13.58
N GLY A 153 -10.81 -11.02 -12.62
CA GLY A 153 -10.67 -10.18 -11.44
C GLY A 153 -9.47 -10.53 -10.58
N TYR A 154 -9.17 -11.81 -10.40
CA TYR A 154 -7.98 -12.26 -9.69
C TYR A 154 -6.70 -11.76 -10.37
N ASN A 155 -6.59 -11.95 -11.69
CA ASN A 155 -5.42 -11.55 -12.45
C ASN A 155 -5.27 -10.03 -12.53
N ALA A 156 -6.35 -9.28 -12.69
CA ALA A 156 -6.33 -7.82 -12.68
C ALA A 156 -5.83 -7.24 -11.34
N MET A 157 -6.10 -7.92 -10.23
CA MET A 157 -5.66 -7.50 -8.88
C MET A 157 -4.20 -7.89 -8.57
N ARG A 158 -3.53 -8.72 -9.37
CA ARG A 158 -2.12 -9.07 -9.13
C ARG A 158 -1.24 -7.82 -9.29
N GLY A 159 -0.43 -7.55 -8.27
CA GLY A 159 0.36 -6.31 -8.17
C GLY A 159 -0.44 -5.08 -7.71
N HIS A 160 -1.77 -5.15 -7.70
CA HIS A 160 -2.65 -4.02 -7.35
C HIS A 160 -3.42 -4.20 -6.03
N GLY A 161 -3.10 -5.24 -5.26
CA GLY A 161 -3.84 -5.58 -4.04
C GLY A 161 -3.61 -4.68 -2.83
N GLY A 162 -2.63 -3.78 -2.87
CA GLY A 162 -2.26 -2.92 -1.76
C GLY A 162 -1.37 -3.60 -0.72
N ILE A 163 -1.40 -3.12 0.51
CA ILE A 163 -0.56 -3.58 1.62
C ILE A 163 -1.38 -4.02 2.82
N THR A 164 -0.73 -4.78 3.69
CA THR A 164 -1.20 -5.10 5.04
C THR A 164 -0.33 -4.39 6.06
N ALA A 165 -0.92 -3.98 7.19
CA ALA A 165 -0.21 -3.28 8.24
C ALA A 165 -0.64 -3.77 9.63
N THR A 166 0.23 -3.53 10.61
CA THR A 166 -0.02 -3.67 12.04
C THR A 166 -0.02 -2.30 12.70
N VAL A 167 -0.71 -2.17 13.83
CA VAL A 167 -0.86 -0.93 14.58
C VAL A 167 0.33 -0.78 15.55
N ILE A 168 1.06 0.32 15.43
CA ILE A 168 2.17 0.70 16.33
C ILE A 168 1.70 1.71 17.37
N GLU A 169 0.94 2.73 16.93
CA GLU A 169 0.31 3.71 17.83
C GLU A 169 -1.17 3.82 17.50
N GLU A 170 -1.96 3.78 18.55
CA GLU A 170 -3.42 3.88 18.50
C GLU A 170 -3.88 5.29 18.22
N GLY A 171 -5.09 5.44 17.74
CA GLY A 171 -5.68 6.74 17.47
C GLY A 171 -6.95 6.64 16.66
N LYS A 172 -7.22 7.67 15.87
CA LYS A 172 -8.39 7.76 15.00
C LYS A 172 -7.98 8.12 13.58
N ILE A 173 -8.52 7.40 12.62
CA ILE A 173 -8.40 7.70 11.18
C ILE A 173 -9.73 8.26 10.68
N LYS A 174 -9.67 9.32 9.88
CA LYS A 174 -10.83 10.00 9.28
C LYS A 174 -10.66 10.13 7.77
N LEU A 175 -11.74 10.28 7.05
CA LEU A 175 -11.70 10.71 5.65
C LEU A 175 -10.94 12.03 5.54
N GLY A 176 -10.06 12.11 4.56
CA GLY A 176 -9.21 13.28 4.32
C GLY A 176 -7.92 13.33 5.10
N ASP A 177 -7.69 12.44 6.08
CA ASP A 177 -6.43 12.39 6.81
C ASP A 177 -5.25 12.15 5.88
N THR A 178 -4.14 12.78 6.20
CA THR A 178 -2.88 12.60 5.46
C THR A 178 -2.25 11.25 5.80
N ILE A 179 -1.74 10.56 4.79
CA ILE A 179 -0.82 9.42 4.93
C ILE A 179 0.58 9.83 4.50
N GLU A 180 1.58 9.57 5.33
CA GLU A 180 2.98 9.94 5.08
C GLU A 180 3.96 8.97 5.76
N LEU A 181 5.17 8.87 5.20
CA LEU A 181 6.29 8.18 5.84
C LEU A 181 6.72 8.95 7.10
N ILE A 182 7.15 8.24 8.15
CA ILE A 182 7.75 8.82 9.37
C ILE A 182 9.15 8.27 9.62
#